data_2b918c536e5ba9d2391efd152ad3d6ef
#
_entry.id   2b918c536e5ba9d2391efd152ad3d6ef
#
_cell.length_a   1.000
_cell.length_b   1.000
_cell.length_c   1.000
_cell.angle_alpha   90.00
_cell.angle_beta   90.00
_cell.angle_gamma   90.00
#
_symmetry.space_group_name_H-M   'P 1'
#
loop_
_entity.id
_entity.type
_entity.pdbx_description
1 polymer ?
#
loop_
_entity_poly.entity_id
_entity_poly.type
_entity_poly.pdbx_seq_one_letter_code
_entity_poly.pdbx_strand_id
1 'polypeptide(L)'
;MNRRAFLAGTGAVLLATPLAAQAQPAGKVFRIGALGVGSPELLRQSLREVGYVEGVNLAIEWRDAEGKPERFGDLAAELVRLKVDVIVAANPAATFAAKKSTASIPIVMVNTPDPVQLGLAVSLGRPGGNVTGTTTLSAELSIKQLELLKEAVPRAGRIAVLWNPTNPWHPLALKGVEAGARSLGVQLQTLKVRDPEAFENAFAAMSRERAGAVLVLADPMMFFQRTRLADLAAKRRLPVMYGGTRAFVEAGGLLSYWAHEADLYRRVGSFVDRILKGARPGDLPIEQPTRFELVINLKTAKALGLTIPQSLLQRADELIQ
;
A
#
# COMPACT_ATOMS: atom_id res chain seq x y z
N MET A 1 85.28 -40.74 36.61
CA MET A 1 84.41 -40.39 37.73
C MET A 1 83.09 -39.83 37.16
N ASN A 2 82.02 -40.49 37.45
CA ASN A 2 80.66 -40.32 36.92
C ASN A 2 79.95 -39.01 37.32
N ARG A 3 79.20 -38.43 36.44
CA ARG A 3 77.95 -37.68 36.79
C ARG A 3 76.95 -37.83 35.68
N ARG A 4 75.94 -38.62 35.95
CA ARG A 4 74.69 -38.77 35.19
C ARG A 4 73.85 -37.50 35.30
N ALA A 5 73.55 -36.88 34.20
CA ALA A 5 72.51 -35.82 34.15
C ALA A 5 71.14 -36.47 33.93
N PHE A 6 70.20 -36.17 34.85
CA PHE A 6 68.85 -36.61 34.84
C PHE A 6 68.01 -35.59 34.06
N LEU A 7 67.50 -35.96 32.87
CA LEU A 7 66.58 -35.15 32.10
C LEU A 7 65.18 -35.40 32.66
N ALA A 8 64.61 -34.39 33.33
CA ALA A 8 63.17 -34.34 33.68
C ALA A 8 62.36 -33.78 32.51
N GLY A 9 61.62 -34.62 31.84
CA GLY A 9 60.67 -34.20 30.83
C GLY A 9 59.39 -33.62 31.48
N THR A 10 59.19 -32.34 31.29
CA THR A 10 57.91 -31.68 31.63
C THR A 10 56.91 -31.88 30.51
N GLY A 11 55.96 -32.79 30.67
CA GLY A 11 54.80 -32.97 29.79
C GLY A 11 53.83 -31.81 29.98
N ALA A 12 53.70 -30.98 29.01
CA ALA A 12 52.63 -29.95 28.94
C ALA A 12 51.30 -30.62 28.57
N VAL A 13 50.44 -30.79 29.56
CA VAL A 13 49.04 -31.18 29.33
C VAL A 13 48.27 -29.96 28.83
N LEU A 14 48.02 -29.93 27.52
CA LEU A 14 47.08 -28.97 26.90
C LEU A 14 45.69 -29.32 27.33
N LEU A 15 45.16 -28.62 28.34
CA LEU A 15 43.75 -28.61 28.67
C LEU A 15 42.98 -27.91 27.54
N ALA A 16 42.43 -28.72 26.63
CA ALA A 16 41.42 -28.25 25.65
C ALA A 16 40.15 -27.92 26.44
N THR A 17 39.97 -26.64 26.78
CA THR A 17 38.69 -26.15 27.24
C THR A 17 37.70 -26.25 26.07
N PRO A 18 36.56 -26.97 26.20
CA PRO A 18 35.55 -26.92 25.18
C PRO A 18 35.05 -25.47 25.14
N LEU A 19 35.19 -24.81 24.00
CA LEU A 19 34.43 -23.62 23.67
C LEU A 19 32.95 -24.04 23.64
N ALA A 20 32.30 -23.95 24.80
CA ALA A 20 30.86 -23.99 24.87
C ALA A 20 30.37 -22.82 24.02
N ALA A 21 30.00 -23.11 22.78
CA ALA A 21 29.20 -22.19 22.00
C ALA A 21 27.97 -21.87 22.84
N GLN A 22 27.96 -20.70 23.49
CA GLN A 22 26.77 -20.17 24.11
C GLN A 22 25.75 -20.01 22.99
N ALA A 23 24.87 -21.00 22.82
CA ALA A 23 23.67 -20.81 22.05
C ALA A 23 22.97 -19.62 22.70
N GLN A 24 22.99 -18.46 22.02
CA GLN A 24 22.13 -17.35 22.41
C GLN A 24 20.72 -17.93 22.60
N PRO A 25 20.02 -17.64 23.73
CA PRO A 25 18.67 -18.10 23.90
C PRO A 25 17.91 -17.69 22.65
N ALA A 26 17.26 -18.67 22.02
CA ALA A 26 16.45 -18.42 20.82
C ALA A 26 15.48 -17.31 21.16
N GLY A 27 15.75 -16.09 20.72
CA GLY A 27 14.92 -14.93 20.98
C GLY A 27 13.51 -15.25 20.50
N LYS A 28 12.50 -14.64 21.12
CA LYS A 28 11.10 -14.80 20.69
C LYS A 28 11.00 -14.54 19.18
N VAL A 29 10.53 -15.52 18.42
CA VAL A 29 10.17 -15.35 17.00
C VAL A 29 8.77 -14.76 16.96
N PHE A 30 8.66 -13.51 16.51
CA PHE A 30 7.38 -12.86 16.33
C PHE A 30 6.70 -13.36 15.05
N ARG A 31 5.38 -13.36 15.01
CA ARG A 31 4.60 -13.75 13.86
C ARG A 31 3.70 -12.60 13.41
N ILE A 32 3.86 -12.14 12.17
CA ILE A 32 3.07 -11.05 11.59
C ILE A 32 2.18 -11.63 10.48
N GLY A 33 0.89 -11.29 10.50
CA GLY A 33 -0.01 -11.55 9.39
C GLY A 33 0.03 -10.37 8.40
N ALA A 34 0.37 -10.61 7.14
CA ALA A 34 0.34 -9.62 6.07
C ALA A 34 -0.88 -9.87 5.19
N LEU A 35 -1.91 -9.02 5.32
CA LEU A 35 -3.21 -9.19 4.67
C LEU A 35 -3.38 -8.17 3.53
N GLY A 36 -3.38 -8.65 2.28
CA GLY A 36 -3.56 -7.83 1.07
C GLY A 36 -2.41 -6.84 0.82
N VAL A 37 -1.19 -7.19 1.21
CA VAL A 37 0.00 -6.35 1.05
C VAL A 37 0.51 -6.44 -0.39
N GLY A 38 0.39 -5.31 -1.13
CA GLY A 38 0.80 -5.23 -2.53
C GLY A 38 2.30 -5.11 -2.76
N SER A 39 3.07 -4.70 -1.74
CA SER A 39 4.53 -4.47 -1.81
C SER A 39 5.26 -5.24 -0.70
N PRO A 40 5.40 -6.60 -0.84
CA PRO A 40 6.02 -7.44 0.17
C PRO A 40 7.44 -7.02 0.54
N GLU A 41 8.25 -6.59 -0.44
CA GLU A 41 9.64 -6.19 -0.21
C GLU A 41 9.75 -4.91 0.64
N LEU A 42 8.86 -3.94 0.44
CA LEU A 42 8.83 -2.73 1.27
C LEU A 42 8.45 -3.05 2.72
N LEU A 43 7.52 -3.99 2.94
CA LEU A 43 7.20 -4.45 4.30
C LEU A 43 8.41 -5.16 4.93
N ARG A 44 9.06 -6.10 4.22
CA ARG A 44 10.26 -6.77 4.72
C ARG A 44 11.38 -5.79 5.04
N GLN A 45 11.60 -4.82 4.15
CA GLN A 45 12.61 -3.78 4.37
C GLN A 45 12.31 -2.94 5.60
N SER A 46 11.08 -2.46 5.74
CA SER A 46 10.67 -1.63 6.88
C SER A 46 10.79 -2.35 8.23
N LEU A 47 10.52 -3.66 8.25
CA LEU A 47 10.70 -4.48 9.44
C LEU A 47 12.18 -4.74 9.75
N ARG A 48 13.01 -4.95 8.71
CA ARG A 48 14.49 -5.07 8.89
C ARG A 48 15.10 -3.80 9.47
N GLU A 49 14.66 -2.63 9.02
CA GLU A 49 15.15 -1.33 9.52
C GLU A 49 14.91 -1.15 11.03
N VAL A 50 13.91 -1.83 11.60
CA VAL A 50 13.61 -1.81 13.04
C VAL A 50 14.03 -3.10 13.77
N GLY A 51 14.84 -3.95 13.11
CA GLY A 51 15.50 -5.10 13.74
C GLY A 51 14.75 -6.43 13.63
N TYR A 52 13.68 -6.54 12.83
CA TYR A 52 12.96 -7.80 12.60
C TYR A 52 13.33 -8.40 11.24
N VAL A 53 13.94 -9.59 11.27
CA VAL A 53 14.42 -10.29 10.08
C VAL A 53 13.67 -11.60 9.90
N GLU A 54 12.99 -11.76 8.77
CA GLU A 54 12.25 -12.97 8.42
C GLU A 54 13.18 -14.18 8.40
N GLY A 55 12.77 -15.27 9.05
CA GLY A 55 13.57 -16.48 9.22
C GLY A 55 14.56 -16.46 10.39
N VAL A 56 14.76 -15.32 11.07
CA VAL A 56 15.64 -15.19 12.25
C VAL A 56 14.81 -14.97 13.51
N ASN A 57 14.14 -13.84 13.62
CA ASN A 57 13.32 -13.45 14.76
C ASN A 57 11.88 -13.04 14.36
N LEU A 58 11.53 -13.27 13.08
CA LEU A 58 10.25 -12.93 12.49
C LEU A 58 9.77 -14.02 11.53
N ALA A 59 8.47 -14.36 11.60
CA ALA A 59 7.74 -15.11 10.58
C ALA A 59 6.64 -14.22 10.00
N ILE A 60 6.49 -14.18 8.68
CA ILE A 60 5.43 -13.41 8.01
C ILE A 60 4.46 -14.37 7.31
N GLU A 61 3.21 -14.33 7.73
CA GLU A 61 2.11 -15.09 7.14
C GLU A 61 1.41 -14.25 6.08
N TRP A 62 1.78 -14.47 4.83
CA TRP A 62 1.22 -13.74 3.69
C TRP A 62 -0.16 -14.25 3.31
N ARG A 63 -1.13 -13.34 3.17
CA ARG A 63 -2.49 -13.63 2.70
C ARG A 63 -2.92 -12.59 1.69
N ASP A 64 -3.19 -13.02 0.47
CA ASP A 64 -3.64 -12.18 -0.63
C ASP A 64 -5.00 -12.66 -1.14
N ALA A 65 -5.90 -11.71 -1.36
CA ALA A 65 -7.21 -11.96 -1.91
C ALA A 65 -7.21 -12.04 -3.45
N GLU A 66 -6.07 -11.75 -4.12
CA GLU A 66 -5.91 -11.82 -5.58
C GLU A 66 -6.97 -11.00 -6.34
N GLY A 67 -7.27 -9.80 -5.82
CA GLY A 67 -8.28 -8.92 -6.39
C GLY A 67 -9.73 -9.28 -6.07
N LYS A 68 -9.98 -10.28 -5.20
CA LYS A 68 -11.31 -10.76 -4.77
C LYS A 68 -11.57 -10.34 -3.32
N PRO A 69 -12.14 -9.15 -3.06
CA PRO A 69 -12.30 -8.62 -1.70
C PRO A 69 -13.10 -9.51 -0.75
N GLU A 70 -14.02 -10.32 -1.27
CA GLU A 70 -14.82 -11.28 -0.51
C GLU A 70 -13.99 -12.33 0.22
N ARG A 71 -12.76 -12.62 -0.25
CA ARG A 71 -11.84 -13.58 0.38
C ARG A 71 -11.22 -13.06 1.66
N PHE A 72 -11.18 -11.74 1.88
CA PHE A 72 -10.48 -11.18 3.05
C PHE A 72 -11.05 -11.66 4.39
N GLY A 73 -12.35 -11.98 4.46
CA GLY A 73 -12.97 -12.51 5.68
C GLY A 73 -12.33 -13.82 6.13
N ASP A 74 -12.23 -14.79 5.22
CA ASP A 74 -11.63 -16.11 5.50
C ASP A 74 -10.13 -16.00 5.76
N LEU A 75 -9.43 -15.19 4.98
CA LEU A 75 -7.98 -14.97 5.13
C LEU A 75 -7.64 -14.30 6.47
N ALA A 76 -8.44 -13.34 6.92
CA ALA A 76 -8.28 -12.72 8.23
C ALA A 76 -8.53 -13.73 9.37
N ALA A 77 -9.57 -14.58 9.24
CA ALA A 77 -9.86 -15.65 10.20
C ALA A 77 -8.71 -16.69 10.28
N GLU A 78 -8.04 -16.99 9.16
CA GLU A 78 -6.84 -17.83 9.17
C GLU A 78 -5.72 -17.20 10.01
N LEU A 79 -5.42 -15.92 9.82
CA LEU A 79 -4.39 -15.21 10.58
C LEU A 79 -4.71 -15.21 12.08
N VAL A 80 -5.99 -15.05 12.45
CA VAL A 80 -6.44 -15.14 13.84
C VAL A 80 -6.21 -16.54 14.40
N ARG A 81 -6.51 -17.61 13.65
CA ARG A 81 -6.25 -19.01 14.07
C ARG A 81 -4.75 -19.28 14.25
N LEU A 82 -3.90 -18.67 13.43
CA LEU A 82 -2.43 -18.75 13.55
C LEU A 82 -1.89 -17.96 14.74
N LYS A 83 -2.74 -17.21 15.46
CA LYS A 83 -2.39 -16.38 16.61
C LYS A 83 -1.20 -15.47 16.33
N VAL A 84 -1.26 -14.74 15.20
CA VAL A 84 -0.24 -13.75 14.84
C VAL A 84 -0.16 -12.66 15.91
N ASP A 85 1.04 -12.11 16.15
CA ASP A 85 1.25 -11.04 17.14
C ASP A 85 0.68 -9.69 16.63
N VAL A 86 0.69 -9.45 15.31
CA VAL A 86 0.17 -8.23 14.66
C VAL A 86 -0.37 -8.60 13.27
N ILE A 87 -1.45 -7.95 12.83
CA ILE A 87 -1.91 -8.01 11.44
C ILE A 87 -1.58 -6.68 10.76
N VAL A 88 -0.83 -6.71 9.66
CA VAL A 88 -0.64 -5.59 8.73
C VAL A 88 -1.67 -5.71 7.61
N ALA A 89 -2.62 -4.78 7.54
CA ALA A 89 -3.73 -4.79 6.58
C ALA A 89 -3.59 -3.63 5.58
N ALA A 90 -3.37 -3.94 4.31
CA ALA A 90 -2.91 -2.96 3.32
C ALA A 90 -4.00 -2.44 2.36
N ASN A 91 -5.24 -2.42 2.77
CA ASN A 91 -6.35 -1.73 2.10
C ASN A 91 -7.59 -1.71 3.01
N PRO A 92 -8.61 -0.90 2.70
CA PRO A 92 -9.81 -0.81 3.53
C PRO A 92 -10.53 -2.14 3.73
N ALA A 93 -10.71 -2.95 2.67
CA ALA A 93 -11.41 -4.24 2.76
C ALA A 93 -10.68 -5.23 3.68
N ALA A 94 -9.35 -5.32 3.56
CA ALA A 94 -8.50 -6.11 4.46
C ALA A 94 -8.58 -5.61 5.91
N THR A 95 -8.55 -4.29 6.13
CA THR A 95 -8.63 -3.68 7.46
C THR A 95 -9.99 -3.98 8.12
N PHE A 96 -11.09 -3.85 7.38
CA PHE A 96 -12.42 -4.21 7.88
C PHE A 96 -12.53 -5.69 8.22
N ALA A 97 -12.05 -6.57 7.34
CA ALA A 97 -12.05 -8.00 7.56
C ALA A 97 -11.25 -8.38 8.81
N ALA A 98 -10.04 -7.83 8.98
CA ALA A 98 -9.23 -8.03 10.17
C ALA A 98 -9.94 -7.54 11.43
N LYS A 99 -10.49 -6.31 11.42
CA LYS A 99 -11.21 -5.74 12.58
C LYS A 99 -12.45 -6.57 12.96
N LYS A 100 -13.16 -7.11 11.98
CA LYS A 100 -14.32 -7.98 12.23
C LYS A 100 -13.91 -9.34 12.81
N SER A 101 -12.72 -9.85 12.42
CA SER A 101 -12.24 -11.18 12.83
C SER A 101 -11.60 -11.20 14.21
N THR A 102 -11.13 -10.05 14.72
CA THR A 102 -10.50 -9.97 16.06
C THR A 102 -10.67 -8.60 16.70
N ALA A 103 -10.87 -8.61 18.03
CA ALA A 103 -10.85 -7.41 18.86
C ALA A 103 -9.55 -7.30 19.69
N SER A 104 -8.71 -8.34 19.72
CA SER A 104 -7.52 -8.43 20.58
C SER A 104 -6.21 -8.35 19.83
N ILE A 105 -6.11 -8.96 18.63
CA ILE A 105 -4.88 -8.87 17.83
C ILE A 105 -4.74 -7.45 17.29
N PRO A 106 -3.60 -6.79 17.53
CA PRO A 106 -3.30 -5.49 16.96
C PRO A 106 -3.36 -5.47 15.42
N ILE A 107 -3.91 -4.42 14.86
CA ILE A 107 -4.02 -4.23 13.41
C ILE A 107 -3.31 -2.92 13.04
N VAL A 108 -2.30 -3.02 12.19
CA VAL A 108 -1.63 -1.87 11.57
C VAL A 108 -2.15 -1.73 10.14
N MET A 109 -2.99 -0.73 9.91
CA MET A 109 -3.50 -0.44 8.57
C MET A 109 -2.47 0.34 7.75
N VAL A 110 -2.38 0.01 6.46
CA VAL A 110 -1.54 0.72 5.49
C VAL A 110 -2.42 1.58 4.62
N ASN A 111 -2.32 2.89 4.80
CA ASN A 111 -2.98 3.89 3.96
C ASN A 111 -4.51 3.67 3.77
N THR A 112 -5.20 3.29 4.84
CA THR A 112 -6.67 3.17 4.80
C THR A 112 -7.28 4.56 4.90
N PRO A 113 -8.07 5.02 3.89
CA PRO A 113 -8.64 6.36 3.89
C PRO A 113 -9.71 6.52 4.97
N ASP A 114 -9.77 7.72 5.54
CA ASP A 114 -10.83 8.20 6.45
C ASP A 114 -11.27 7.20 7.56
N PRO A 115 -10.34 6.63 8.34
CA PRO A 115 -10.63 5.54 9.27
C PRO A 115 -11.64 5.90 10.35
N VAL A 116 -11.80 7.19 10.68
CA VAL A 116 -12.82 7.67 11.62
C VAL A 116 -14.21 7.61 10.99
N GLN A 117 -14.39 8.11 9.77
CA GLN A 117 -15.66 8.03 9.04
C GLN A 117 -16.05 6.60 8.72
N LEU A 118 -15.06 5.73 8.52
CA LEU A 118 -15.27 4.31 8.28
C LEU A 118 -15.50 3.49 9.57
N GLY A 119 -15.50 4.12 10.76
CA GLY A 119 -15.72 3.45 12.04
C GLY A 119 -14.58 2.50 12.47
N LEU A 120 -13.39 2.66 11.91
CA LEU A 120 -12.20 1.88 12.27
C LEU A 120 -11.50 2.44 13.52
N ALA A 121 -11.62 3.75 13.75
CA ALA A 121 -11.04 4.45 14.89
C ALA A 121 -11.98 5.53 15.43
N VAL A 122 -11.85 5.87 16.70
CA VAL A 122 -12.63 6.96 17.35
C VAL A 122 -12.11 8.33 16.91
N SER A 123 -10.79 8.49 16.83
CA SER A 123 -10.13 9.68 16.32
C SER A 123 -8.73 9.33 15.79
N LEU A 124 -8.12 10.22 15.01
CA LEU A 124 -6.74 9.99 14.52
C LEU A 124 -5.73 10.06 15.68
N GLY A 125 -5.89 10.96 16.62
CA GLY A 125 -4.97 11.14 17.76
C GLY A 125 -5.06 10.03 18.80
N ARG A 126 -6.24 9.42 18.98
CA ARG A 126 -6.50 8.28 19.86
C ARG A 126 -7.47 7.32 19.22
N PRO A 127 -6.98 6.30 18.51
CA PRO A 127 -7.83 5.33 17.81
C PRO A 127 -8.77 4.55 18.72
N GLY A 128 -8.39 4.28 19.96
CA GLY A 128 -9.24 3.74 21.02
C GLY A 128 -9.54 2.24 20.94
N GLY A 129 -9.16 1.56 19.87
CA GLY A 129 -9.38 0.12 19.67
C GLY A 129 -8.08 -0.65 19.40
N ASN A 130 -8.20 -1.75 18.64
CA ASN A 130 -7.06 -2.56 18.22
C ASN A 130 -6.49 -2.15 16.84
N VAL A 131 -6.94 -1.04 16.24
CA VAL A 131 -6.50 -0.55 14.93
C VAL A 131 -5.69 0.73 15.09
N THR A 132 -4.55 0.81 14.43
CA THR A 132 -3.73 2.02 14.21
C THR A 132 -3.06 1.94 12.84
N GLY A 133 -2.14 2.84 12.51
CA GLY A 133 -1.37 2.79 11.28
C GLY A 133 -1.39 4.10 10.49
N THR A 134 -1.46 4.00 9.16
CA THR A 134 -1.42 5.17 8.28
C THR A 134 -2.74 5.38 7.53
N THR A 135 -3.10 6.65 7.28
CA THR A 135 -4.32 7.05 6.59
C THR A 135 -4.05 8.13 5.54
N THR A 136 -4.94 8.25 4.57
CA THR A 136 -5.02 9.43 3.68
C THR A 136 -6.39 10.10 3.85
N LEU A 137 -6.45 11.39 3.56
CA LEU A 137 -7.71 12.10 3.39
C LEU A 137 -8.19 11.88 1.94
N SER A 138 -9.08 10.91 1.77
CA SER A 138 -9.49 10.41 0.44
C SER A 138 -10.12 11.47 -0.45
N ALA A 139 -10.94 12.35 0.12
CA ALA A 139 -11.58 13.42 -0.63
C ALA A 139 -10.54 14.41 -1.19
N GLU A 140 -9.61 14.88 -0.35
CA GLU A 140 -8.55 15.82 -0.75
C GLU A 140 -7.60 15.21 -1.78
N LEU A 141 -7.20 13.95 -1.59
CA LEU A 141 -6.36 13.24 -2.54
C LEU A 141 -7.04 13.11 -3.90
N SER A 142 -8.33 12.74 -3.92
CA SER A 142 -9.10 12.57 -5.15
C SER A 142 -9.32 13.90 -5.88
N ILE A 143 -9.51 15.01 -5.15
CA ILE A 143 -9.55 16.35 -5.74
C ILE A 143 -8.20 16.66 -6.40
N LYS A 144 -7.09 16.40 -5.71
CA LYS A 144 -5.74 16.65 -6.26
C LYS A 144 -5.45 15.84 -7.51
N GLN A 145 -5.86 14.56 -7.53
CA GLN A 145 -5.76 13.72 -8.73
C GLN A 145 -6.57 14.30 -9.91
N LEU A 146 -7.78 14.78 -9.65
CA LEU A 146 -8.60 15.42 -10.66
C LEU A 146 -7.98 16.73 -11.18
N GLU A 147 -7.41 17.57 -10.31
CA GLU A 147 -6.67 18.78 -10.68
C GLU A 147 -5.50 18.48 -11.60
N LEU A 148 -4.64 17.51 -11.20
CA LEU A 148 -3.48 17.10 -11.98
C LEU A 148 -3.87 16.54 -13.36
N LEU A 149 -4.96 15.76 -13.41
CA LEU A 149 -5.50 15.26 -14.67
C LEU A 149 -6.00 16.40 -15.55
N LYS A 150 -6.73 17.35 -14.99
CA LYS A 150 -7.23 18.53 -15.72
C LYS A 150 -6.09 19.42 -16.21
N GLU A 151 -5.02 19.57 -15.44
CA GLU A 151 -3.80 20.28 -15.84
C GLU A 151 -3.08 19.56 -17.00
N ALA A 152 -2.98 18.22 -16.94
CA ALA A 152 -2.38 17.42 -18.02
C ALA A 152 -3.21 17.42 -19.30
N VAL A 153 -4.54 17.54 -19.19
CA VAL A 153 -5.47 17.50 -20.31
C VAL A 153 -6.44 18.70 -20.26
N PRO A 154 -5.95 19.93 -20.49
CA PRO A 154 -6.74 21.16 -20.30
C PRO A 154 -8.03 21.22 -21.12
N ARG A 155 -8.06 20.53 -22.28
CA ARG A 155 -9.23 20.50 -23.17
C ARG A 155 -10.31 19.51 -22.72
N ALA A 156 -10.07 18.66 -21.71
CA ALA A 156 -11.08 17.74 -21.21
C ALA A 156 -12.22 18.48 -20.50
N GLY A 157 -13.34 18.68 -21.18
CA GLY A 157 -14.56 19.24 -20.60
C GLY A 157 -15.39 18.23 -19.86
N ARG A 158 -15.23 16.93 -20.17
CA ARG A 158 -15.85 15.80 -19.50
C ARG A 158 -14.79 14.81 -19.04
N ILE A 159 -14.83 14.42 -17.77
CA ILE A 159 -13.91 13.43 -17.19
C ILE A 159 -14.75 12.25 -16.69
N ALA A 160 -14.37 11.03 -17.14
CA ALA A 160 -14.97 9.81 -16.62
C ALA A 160 -14.32 9.45 -15.29
N VAL A 161 -15.11 8.93 -14.36
CA VAL A 161 -14.62 8.41 -13.06
C VAL A 161 -14.97 6.94 -12.98
N LEU A 162 -13.94 6.09 -13.00
CA LEU A 162 -14.10 4.65 -12.85
C LEU A 162 -13.97 4.27 -11.38
N TRP A 163 -14.98 3.62 -10.80
CA TRP A 163 -15.02 3.30 -9.39
C TRP A 163 -15.75 1.98 -9.10
N ASN A 164 -15.36 1.34 -8.00
CA ASN A 164 -15.95 0.08 -7.53
C ASN A 164 -16.95 0.34 -6.39
N PRO A 165 -18.26 0.09 -6.56
CA PRO A 165 -19.25 0.35 -5.51
C PRO A 165 -19.16 -0.60 -4.31
N THR A 166 -18.39 -1.69 -4.41
CA THR A 166 -18.15 -2.61 -3.28
C THR A 166 -17.00 -2.15 -2.39
N ASN A 167 -16.20 -1.17 -2.85
CA ASN A 167 -15.14 -0.59 -2.05
C ASN A 167 -15.72 0.46 -1.09
N PRO A 168 -15.63 0.27 0.24
CA PRO A 168 -16.37 1.08 1.23
C PRO A 168 -15.96 2.55 1.26
N TRP A 169 -14.76 2.93 0.77
CA TRP A 169 -14.32 4.33 0.77
C TRP A 169 -14.64 5.08 -0.53
N HIS A 170 -14.96 4.38 -1.62
CA HIS A 170 -15.24 5.03 -2.92
C HIS A 170 -16.38 6.05 -2.88
N PRO A 171 -17.48 5.84 -2.11
CA PRO A 171 -18.51 6.88 -1.98
C PRO A 171 -17.99 8.20 -1.39
N LEU A 172 -17.01 8.14 -0.46
CA LEU A 172 -16.37 9.34 0.12
C LEU A 172 -15.45 10.02 -0.90
N ALA A 173 -14.60 9.24 -1.57
CA ALA A 173 -13.73 9.75 -2.63
C ALA A 173 -14.52 10.41 -3.75
N LEU A 174 -15.64 9.79 -4.18
CA LEU A 174 -16.49 10.31 -5.25
C LEU A 174 -17.09 11.66 -4.88
N LYS A 175 -17.55 11.86 -3.63
CA LYS A 175 -18.00 13.18 -3.16
C LYS A 175 -16.91 14.25 -3.30
N GLY A 176 -15.66 13.91 -2.99
CA GLY A 176 -14.51 14.79 -3.18
C GLY A 176 -14.32 15.14 -4.66
N VAL A 177 -14.33 14.13 -5.53
CA VAL A 177 -14.22 14.33 -6.99
C VAL A 177 -15.35 15.20 -7.52
N GLU A 178 -16.59 15.00 -7.08
CA GLU A 178 -17.75 15.83 -7.46
C GLU A 178 -17.60 17.30 -7.03
N ALA A 179 -17.06 17.52 -5.82
CA ALA A 179 -16.78 18.87 -5.34
C ALA A 179 -15.68 19.53 -6.18
N GLY A 180 -14.56 18.84 -6.42
CA GLY A 180 -13.46 19.31 -7.26
C GLY A 180 -13.88 19.59 -8.71
N ALA A 181 -14.74 18.75 -9.27
CA ALA A 181 -15.25 18.92 -10.63
C ALA A 181 -16.02 20.24 -10.83
N ARG A 182 -16.85 20.59 -9.85
CA ARG A 182 -17.57 21.88 -9.86
C ARG A 182 -16.61 23.07 -9.88
N SER A 183 -15.55 23.01 -9.06
CA SER A 183 -14.54 24.08 -9.00
C SER A 183 -13.72 24.20 -10.27
N LEU A 184 -13.46 23.08 -10.96
CA LEU A 184 -12.68 23.00 -12.20
C LEU A 184 -13.52 23.21 -13.47
N GLY A 185 -14.84 23.36 -13.36
CA GLY A 185 -15.75 23.52 -14.50
C GLY A 185 -15.78 22.29 -15.43
N VAL A 186 -15.62 21.06 -14.88
CA VAL A 186 -15.68 19.82 -15.65
C VAL A 186 -16.95 19.04 -15.36
N GLN A 187 -17.48 18.38 -16.39
CA GLN A 187 -18.59 17.43 -16.25
C GLN A 187 -18.04 16.06 -15.87
N LEU A 188 -18.68 15.39 -14.93
CA LEU A 188 -18.33 14.03 -14.58
C LEU A 188 -19.25 13.01 -15.24
N GLN A 189 -18.65 11.89 -15.68
CA GLN A 189 -19.33 10.68 -16.07
C GLN A 189 -18.90 9.58 -15.08
N THR A 190 -19.75 9.23 -14.12
CA THR A 190 -19.41 8.21 -13.11
C THR A 190 -19.76 6.81 -13.61
N LEU A 191 -18.81 5.90 -13.62
CA LEU A 191 -18.92 4.54 -14.15
C LEU A 191 -18.61 3.51 -13.06
N LYS A 192 -19.62 2.72 -12.71
CA LYS A 192 -19.51 1.65 -11.70
C LYS A 192 -18.97 0.39 -12.34
N VAL A 193 -17.92 -0.20 -11.75
CA VAL A 193 -17.38 -1.50 -12.12
C VAL A 193 -17.23 -2.37 -10.88
N ARG A 194 -17.88 -3.52 -10.85
CA ARG A 194 -17.86 -4.47 -9.73
C ARG A 194 -16.90 -5.63 -9.98
N ASP A 195 -16.64 -5.90 -11.25
CA ASP A 195 -15.85 -7.00 -11.75
C ASP A 195 -15.05 -6.56 -12.98
N PRO A 196 -13.96 -7.27 -13.35
CA PRO A 196 -13.16 -6.94 -14.51
C PRO A 196 -13.89 -7.05 -15.86
N GLU A 197 -14.95 -7.83 -15.94
CA GLU A 197 -15.76 -8.04 -17.16
C GLU A 197 -16.48 -6.74 -17.55
N ALA A 198 -16.81 -5.90 -16.58
CA ALA A 198 -17.47 -4.61 -16.79
C ALA A 198 -16.55 -3.54 -17.44
N PHE A 199 -15.23 -3.72 -17.48
CA PHE A 199 -14.31 -2.70 -17.98
C PHE A 199 -14.54 -2.35 -19.45
N GLU A 200 -14.71 -3.33 -20.33
CA GLU A 200 -14.95 -3.08 -21.75
C GLU A 200 -16.19 -2.20 -21.97
N ASN A 201 -17.27 -2.50 -21.28
CA ASN A 201 -18.51 -1.73 -21.36
C ASN A 201 -18.34 -0.30 -20.80
N ALA A 202 -17.58 -0.18 -19.69
CA ALA A 202 -17.29 1.12 -19.10
C ALA A 202 -16.49 2.00 -20.07
N PHE A 203 -15.40 1.46 -20.66
CA PHE A 203 -14.60 2.19 -21.64
C PHE A 203 -15.36 2.49 -22.95
N ALA A 204 -16.27 1.60 -23.37
CA ALA A 204 -17.16 1.89 -24.50
C ALA A 204 -18.14 3.05 -24.18
N ALA A 205 -18.68 3.10 -22.97
CA ALA A 205 -19.54 4.21 -22.52
C ALA A 205 -18.77 5.53 -22.44
N MET A 206 -17.49 5.52 -21.98
CA MET A 206 -16.62 6.71 -21.98
C MET A 206 -16.47 7.29 -23.41
N SER A 207 -16.20 6.42 -24.37
CA SER A 207 -16.05 6.85 -25.79
C SER A 207 -17.36 7.38 -26.37
N ARG A 208 -18.48 6.70 -26.11
CA ARG A 208 -19.80 7.11 -26.60
C ARG A 208 -20.20 8.48 -26.08
N GLU A 209 -19.90 8.78 -24.83
CA GLU A 209 -20.22 10.05 -24.18
C GLU A 209 -19.10 11.08 -24.30
N ARG A 210 -18.05 10.77 -25.09
CA ARG A 210 -16.93 11.67 -25.41
C ARG A 210 -16.19 12.16 -24.17
N ALA A 211 -15.89 11.25 -23.23
CA ALA A 211 -15.00 11.58 -22.13
C ALA A 211 -13.61 11.98 -22.70
N GLY A 212 -13.08 13.13 -22.26
CA GLY A 212 -11.78 13.63 -22.68
C GLY A 212 -10.62 13.08 -21.85
N ALA A 213 -10.91 12.56 -20.64
CA ALA A 213 -9.95 11.93 -19.74
C ALA A 213 -10.67 11.02 -18.75
N VAL A 214 -9.89 10.19 -18.04
CA VAL A 214 -10.42 9.24 -17.06
C VAL A 214 -9.65 9.35 -15.73
N LEU A 215 -10.38 9.40 -14.63
CA LEU A 215 -9.86 9.19 -13.28
C LEU A 215 -10.26 7.79 -12.81
N VAL A 216 -9.30 6.94 -12.51
CA VAL A 216 -9.51 5.62 -11.92
C VAL A 216 -9.25 5.72 -10.43
N LEU A 217 -10.28 5.51 -9.59
CA LEU A 217 -10.10 5.50 -8.14
C LEU A 217 -9.33 4.26 -7.69
N ALA A 218 -8.50 4.40 -6.66
CA ALA A 218 -7.66 3.32 -6.15
C ALA A 218 -8.50 2.14 -5.64
N ASP A 219 -8.24 0.95 -6.16
CA ASP A 219 -8.98 -0.27 -5.84
C ASP A 219 -8.10 -1.51 -6.04
N PRO A 220 -8.13 -2.52 -5.15
CA PRO A 220 -7.35 -3.74 -5.33
C PRO A 220 -7.66 -4.46 -6.66
N MET A 221 -8.92 -4.59 -7.06
CA MET A 221 -9.29 -5.20 -8.33
C MET A 221 -8.67 -4.43 -9.50
N MET A 222 -8.75 -3.10 -9.49
CA MET A 222 -8.15 -2.25 -10.54
C MET A 222 -6.63 -2.38 -10.55
N PHE A 223 -5.98 -2.51 -9.38
CA PHE A 223 -4.55 -2.76 -9.29
C PHE A 223 -4.14 -4.09 -9.94
N PHE A 224 -4.84 -5.17 -9.66
CA PHE A 224 -4.59 -6.47 -10.28
C PHE A 224 -4.85 -6.47 -11.79
N GLN A 225 -5.76 -5.63 -12.26
CA GLN A 225 -6.12 -5.47 -13.67
C GLN A 225 -5.43 -4.29 -14.37
N ARG A 226 -4.38 -3.70 -13.77
CA ARG A 226 -3.75 -2.47 -14.25
C ARG A 226 -3.27 -2.51 -15.70
N THR A 227 -2.70 -3.64 -16.14
CA THR A 227 -2.27 -3.83 -17.53
C THR A 227 -3.47 -3.79 -18.48
N ARG A 228 -4.55 -4.50 -18.15
CA ARG A 228 -5.78 -4.48 -18.96
C ARG A 228 -6.41 -3.09 -19.03
N LEU A 229 -6.41 -2.35 -17.91
CA LEU A 229 -6.90 -0.98 -17.87
C LEU A 229 -6.05 -0.04 -18.73
N ALA A 230 -4.71 -0.19 -18.69
CA ALA A 230 -3.80 0.58 -19.54
C ALA A 230 -4.01 0.28 -21.04
N ASP A 231 -4.18 -1.00 -21.41
CA ASP A 231 -4.47 -1.43 -22.78
C ASP A 231 -5.81 -0.87 -23.30
N LEU A 232 -6.86 -0.91 -22.48
CA LEU A 232 -8.16 -0.34 -22.82
C LEU A 232 -8.10 1.18 -23.03
N ALA A 233 -7.38 1.87 -22.15
CA ALA A 233 -7.13 3.29 -22.26
C ALA A 233 -6.38 3.63 -23.55
N ALA A 234 -5.31 2.90 -23.86
CA ALA A 234 -4.52 3.07 -25.09
C ALA A 234 -5.33 2.83 -26.35
N LYS A 235 -6.10 1.71 -26.42
CA LYS A 235 -7.00 1.38 -27.53
C LYS A 235 -8.03 2.48 -27.81
N ARG A 236 -8.51 3.15 -26.77
CA ARG A 236 -9.51 4.22 -26.86
C ARG A 236 -8.91 5.63 -26.90
N ARG A 237 -7.58 5.73 -26.86
CA ARG A 237 -6.85 7.01 -26.78
C ARG A 237 -7.33 7.91 -25.63
N LEU A 238 -7.61 7.31 -24.47
CA LEU A 238 -8.07 8.03 -23.29
C LEU A 238 -6.90 8.30 -22.33
N PRO A 239 -6.60 9.56 -22.05
CA PRO A 239 -5.67 9.93 -20.98
C PRO A 239 -6.22 9.48 -19.62
N VAL A 240 -5.43 8.77 -18.81
CA VAL A 240 -5.87 8.26 -17.52
C VAL A 240 -4.96 8.70 -16.39
N MET A 241 -5.58 9.26 -15.33
CA MET A 241 -4.99 9.41 -14.01
C MET A 241 -5.40 8.21 -13.16
N TYR A 242 -4.43 7.54 -12.58
CA TYR A 242 -4.68 6.45 -11.64
C TYR A 242 -4.49 6.93 -10.21
N GLY A 243 -5.52 6.75 -9.40
CA GLY A 243 -5.49 6.96 -7.95
C GLY A 243 -4.79 5.80 -7.26
N GLY A 244 -3.52 5.55 -7.59
CA GLY A 244 -2.77 4.43 -7.09
C GLY A 244 -1.27 4.61 -7.30
N THR A 245 -0.51 3.54 -7.07
CA THR A 245 0.94 3.55 -7.10
C THR A 245 1.51 3.66 -8.53
N ARG A 246 2.81 3.91 -8.63
CA ARG A 246 3.58 3.94 -9.88
C ARG A 246 3.37 2.71 -10.79
N ALA A 247 3.03 1.55 -10.20
CA ALA A 247 2.80 0.31 -10.95
C ALA A 247 1.74 0.43 -12.04
N PHE A 248 0.77 1.36 -11.92
CA PHE A 248 -0.17 1.65 -13.00
C PHE A 248 0.50 2.33 -14.20
N VAL A 249 1.44 3.24 -13.93
CA VAL A 249 2.16 3.98 -14.96
C VAL A 249 3.20 3.08 -15.64
N GLU A 250 3.88 2.22 -14.88
CA GLU A 250 4.77 1.17 -15.39
C GLU A 250 4.05 0.17 -16.29
N ALA A 251 2.77 -0.12 -16.02
CA ALA A 251 1.92 -0.95 -16.86
C ALA A 251 1.43 -0.24 -18.15
N GLY A 252 1.85 1.00 -18.42
CA GLY A 252 1.47 1.78 -19.60
C GLY A 252 0.47 2.90 -19.33
N GLY A 253 0.07 3.13 -18.08
CA GLY A 253 -0.78 4.26 -17.70
C GLY A 253 -0.10 5.61 -17.95
N LEU A 254 -0.89 6.71 -18.02
CA LEU A 254 -0.35 8.05 -18.28
C LEU A 254 0.18 8.72 -17.02
N LEU A 255 -0.63 8.77 -15.95
CA LEU A 255 -0.35 9.50 -14.72
C LEU A 255 -0.74 8.66 -13.50
N SER A 256 0.06 8.74 -12.44
CA SER A 256 -0.39 8.35 -11.10
C SER A 256 0.01 9.42 -10.08
N TYR A 257 -0.83 9.58 -9.04
CA TYR A 257 -0.53 10.42 -7.89
C TYR A 257 -0.98 9.71 -6.63
N TRP A 258 -0.01 9.35 -5.78
CA TRP A 258 -0.25 8.54 -4.61
C TRP A 258 0.74 8.86 -3.49
N ALA A 259 0.45 8.42 -2.27
CA ALA A 259 1.41 8.51 -1.17
C ALA A 259 2.66 7.69 -1.47
N HIS A 260 3.83 8.23 -1.17
CA HIS A 260 5.12 7.56 -1.42
C HIS A 260 5.21 6.26 -0.60
N GLU A 261 5.22 5.12 -1.29
CA GLU A 261 5.05 3.81 -0.67
C GLU A 261 6.13 3.48 0.36
N ALA A 262 7.40 3.76 0.06
CA ALA A 262 8.48 3.46 0.99
C ALA A 262 8.34 4.21 2.32
N ASP A 263 7.85 5.46 2.31
CA ASP A 263 7.60 6.23 3.53
C ASP A 263 6.41 5.66 4.33
N LEU A 264 5.36 5.20 3.63
CA LEU A 264 4.24 4.51 4.26
C LEU A 264 4.70 3.25 4.99
N TYR A 265 5.45 2.38 4.30
CA TYR A 265 5.92 1.12 4.89
C TYR A 265 6.93 1.35 6.01
N ARG A 266 7.80 2.37 5.93
CA ARG A 266 8.70 2.74 7.05
C ARG A 266 7.90 3.09 8.31
N ARG A 267 6.79 3.84 8.18
CA ARG A 267 5.87 4.12 9.30
C ARG A 267 5.21 2.84 9.82
N VAL A 268 4.77 1.95 8.92
CA VAL A 268 4.20 0.65 9.28
C VAL A 268 5.20 -0.17 10.10
N GLY A 269 6.46 -0.27 9.68
CA GLY A 269 7.53 -0.92 10.45
C GLY A 269 7.67 -0.34 11.86
N SER A 270 7.64 1.00 12.00
CA SER A 270 7.67 1.67 13.29
C SER A 270 6.46 1.35 14.17
N PHE A 271 5.23 1.29 13.61
CA PHE A 271 4.04 0.88 14.36
C PHE A 271 4.15 -0.57 14.85
N VAL A 272 4.57 -1.47 13.97
CA VAL A 272 4.78 -2.89 14.33
C VAL A 272 5.80 -3.01 15.45
N ASP A 273 6.95 -2.33 15.37
CA ASP A 273 7.98 -2.33 16.41
C ASP A 273 7.44 -1.90 17.78
N ARG A 274 6.74 -0.76 17.81
CA ARG A 274 6.15 -0.24 19.04
C ARG A 274 5.13 -1.21 19.67
N ILE A 275 4.31 -1.85 18.83
CA ILE A 275 3.31 -2.83 19.27
C ILE A 275 3.99 -4.10 19.83
N LEU A 276 4.99 -4.63 19.13
CA LEU A 276 5.74 -5.81 19.56
C LEU A 276 6.52 -5.55 20.87
N LYS A 277 6.85 -4.29 21.15
CA LYS A 277 7.43 -3.81 22.41
C LYS A 277 6.38 -3.51 23.51
N GLY A 278 5.09 -3.75 23.24
CA GLY A 278 4.02 -3.65 24.23
C GLY A 278 3.16 -2.40 24.16
N ALA A 279 3.33 -1.52 23.19
CA ALA A 279 2.42 -0.39 23.00
C ALA A 279 1.04 -0.85 22.55
N ARG A 280 -0.01 -0.23 23.08
CA ARG A 280 -1.38 -0.53 22.69
C ARG A 280 -1.77 0.23 21.42
N PRO A 281 -2.33 -0.41 20.39
CA PRO A 281 -2.73 0.25 19.14
C PRO A 281 -3.64 1.46 19.35
N GLY A 282 -4.58 1.36 20.29
CA GLY A 282 -5.52 2.43 20.60
C GLY A 282 -4.91 3.72 21.15
N ASP A 283 -3.67 3.67 21.64
CA ASP A 283 -2.91 4.82 22.15
C ASP A 283 -1.89 5.36 21.12
N LEU A 284 -1.71 4.67 19.98
CA LEU A 284 -0.82 5.07 18.91
C LEU A 284 -1.57 5.92 17.87
N PRO A 285 -1.26 7.22 17.73
CA PRO A 285 -1.92 8.08 16.76
C PRO A 285 -1.82 7.51 15.33
N ILE A 286 -2.92 7.60 14.57
CA ILE A 286 -2.94 7.28 13.15
C ILE A 286 -2.24 8.42 12.40
N GLU A 287 -1.26 8.09 11.56
CA GLU A 287 -0.44 9.06 10.86
C GLU A 287 -0.87 9.23 9.40
N GLN A 288 -0.78 10.48 8.91
CA GLN A 288 -0.98 10.80 7.51
C GLN A 288 0.36 10.79 6.76
N PRO A 289 0.39 10.39 5.47
CA PRO A 289 1.58 10.56 4.65
C PRO A 289 1.87 12.04 4.49
N THR A 290 3.16 12.38 4.53
CA THR A 290 3.65 13.74 4.31
C THR A 290 4.28 13.90 2.94
N ARG A 291 4.52 12.79 2.25
CA ARG A 291 5.12 12.76 0.91
C ARG A 291 4.21 12.01 -0.06
N PHE A 292 3.97 12.64 -1.19
CA PHE A 292 3.24 12.08 -2.32
C PHE A 292 4.16 12.02 -3.53
N GLU A 293 3.85 11.14 -4.47
CA GLU A 293 4.62 10.91 -5.67
C GLU A 293 3.73 11.10 -6.90
N LEU A 294 4.17 11.98 -7.82
CA LEU A 294 3.58 12.17 -9.14
C LEU A 294 4.47 11.48 -10.17
N VAL A 295 3.94 10.44 -10.81
CA VAL A 295 4.64 9.72 -11.89
C VAL A 295 3.94 9.98 -13.22
N ILE A 296 4.72 10.30 -14.25
CA ILE A 296 4.23 10.62 -15.60
C ILE A 296 4.92 9.74 -16.64
N ASN A 297 4.15 9.09 -17.50
CA ASN A 297 4.67 8.33 -18.63
C ASN A 297 4.69 9.19 -19.91
N LEU A 298 5.88 9.65 -20.28
CA LEU A 298 6.07 10.48 -21.47
C LEU A 298 5.88 9.69 -22.79
N LYS A 299 6.17 8.39 -22.78
CA LYS A 299 5.90 7.50 -23.92
C LYS A 299 4.40 7.41 -24.19
N THR A 300 3.61 7.19 -23.13
CA THR A 300 2.14 7.18 -23.22
C THR A 300 1.59 8.55 -23.61
N ALA A 301 2.12 9.65 -23.04
CA ALA A 301 1.73 11.00 -23.43
C ALA A 301 1.94 11.24 -24.94
N LYS A 302 3.11 10.88 -25.47
CA LYS A 302 3.44 10.98 -26.90
C LYS A 302 2.50 10.15 -27.77
N ALA A 303 2.20 8.90 -27.36
CA ALA A 303 1.27 8.02 -28.10
C ALA A 303 -0.15 8.58 -28.15
N LEU A 304 -0.56 9.32 -27.10
CA LEU A 304 -1.85 10.01 -27.03
C LEU A 304 -1.86 11.37 -27.77
N GLY A 305 -0.71 11.84 -28.26
CA GLY A 305 -0.57 13.16 -28.86
C GLY A 305 -0.68 14.30 -27.85
N LEU A 306 -0.33 14.06 -26.59
CA LEU A 306 -0.38 15.03 -25.52
C LEU A 306 0.98 15.68 -25.30
N THR A 307 0.98 17.00 -25.12
CA THR A 307 2.13 17.74 -24.60
C THR A 307 1.87 18.00 -23.12
N ILE A 308 2.65 17.38 -22.25
CA ILE A 308 2.53 17.58 -20.80
C ILE A 308 3.06 18.99 -20.47
N PRO A 309 2.28 19.82 -19.73
CA PRO A 309 2.71 21.15 -19.32
C PRO A 309 4.02 21.12 -18.52
N GLN A 310 4.86 22.14 -18.72
CA GLN A 310 6.14 22.27 -18.02
C GLN A 310 5.95 22.32 -16.48
N SER A 311 4.86 22.93 -16.02
CA SER A 311 4.49 22.96 -14.60
C SER A 311 4.30 21.57 -13.98
N LEU A 312 3.74 20.61 -14.73
CA LEU A 312 3.62 19.22 -14.29
C LEU A 312 4.96 18.48 -14.34
N LEU A 313 5.75 18.70 -15.41
CA LEU A 313 7.06 18.07 -15.55
C LEU A 313 8.01 18.45 -14.42
N GLN A 314 7.96 19.72 -13.97
CA GLN A 314 8.78 20.20 -12.85
C GLN A 314 8.33 19.66 -11.49
N ARG A 315 7.09 19.24 -11.36
CA ARG A 315 6.50 18.68 -10.12
C ARG A 315 6.50 17.17 -10.10
N ALA A 316 6.82 16.53 -11.23
CA ALA A 316 6.90 15.08 -11.32
C ALA A 316 8.10 14.57 -10.51
N ASP A 317 7.86 13.59 -9.65
CA ASP A 317 8.92 12.88 -8.94
C ASP A 317 9.62 11.88 -9.87
N GLU A 318 8.90 11.35 -10.85
CA GLU A 318 9.44 10.42 -11.83
C GLU A 318 8.81 10.61 -13.23
N LEU A 319 9.66 10.52 -14.26
CA LEU A 319 9.28 10.53 -15.67
C LEU A 319 9.68 9.19 -16.31
N ILE A 320 8.71 8.40 -16.76
CA ILE A 320 8.96 7.16 -17.51
C ILE A 320 9.09 7.54 -19.01
N GLN A 321 10.25 7.18 -19.59
CA GLN A 321 10.61 7.49 -20.98
C GLN A 321 10.54 6.26 -21.87
#